data_7b6dbaa2310601ef20b4129a49b34c31
#
_entry.id   7b6dbaa2310601ef20b4129a49b34c31
#
_cell.length_a   1.000
_cell.length_b   1.000
_cell.length_c   1.000
_cell.angle_alpha   90.00
_cell.angle_beta   90.00
_cell.angle_gamma   90.00
#
_symmetry.space_group_name_H-M   'P 1'
#
loop_
_entity.id
_entity.type
_entity.pdbx_description
1 polymer ?
#
loop_
_entity_poly.entity_id
_entity_poly.type
_entity_poly.pdbx_seq_one_letter_code
_entity_poly.pdbx_strand_id
1 'polypeptide(L)'
;DAEIEKIMTTIMERGGRVKNLYDPSGNKISYYQINATFFSALGEDEEKLLLARAIQMFMPGIPQVWYLDIFAGKNNYEAADNGGSAGHKEINRTTLTMHDIEQGLKMRVVKNQLDIFRLRNTSNAFSGQIEINDTVDSIIDIKWVNGSTIAHLKANLQTYGFTIDHSENSITSTMNF
;
A
#
# COMPACT_ATOMS: atom_id res chain seq x y z
N ASP A 1 -21.67 0.71 5.56
CA ASP A 1 -21.24 1.55 6.71
C ASP A 1 -20.42 0.75 7.74
N ALA A 2 -20.84 -0.49 8.12
CA ALA A 2 -20.12 -1.30 9.12
C ALA A 2 -18.66 -1.62 8.73
N GLU A 3 -18.38 -1.86 7.45
CA GLU A 3 -17.01 -2.10 6.96
C GLU A 3 -16.13 -0.86 7.06
N ILE A 4 -16.68 0.31 6.74
CA ILE A 4 -16.00 1.59 6.89
C ILE A 4 -15.68 1.86 8.36
N GLU A 5 -16.63 1.64 9.26
CA GLU A 5 -16.42 1.80 10.70
C GLU A 5 -15.34 0.85 11.24
N LYS A 6 -15.33 -0.40 10.77
CA LYS A 6 -14.29 -1.36 11.13
C LYS A 6 -12.89 -0.91 10.69
N ILE A 7 -12.76 -0.42 9.44
CA ILE A 7 -11.50 0.11 8.92
C ILE A 7 -11.06 1.33 9.75
N MET A 8 -11.97 2.27 10.01
CA MET A 8 -11.69 3.48 10.76
C MET A 8 -11.24 3.16 12.19
N THR A 9 -11.93 2.24 12.87
CA THR A 9 -11.57 1.78 14.22
C THR A 9 -10.19 1.14 14.22
N THR A 10 -9.92 0.23 13.29
CA THR A 10 -8.61 -0.42 13.15
C THR A 10 -7.47 0.58 12.97
N ILE A 11 -7.67 1.61 12.13
CA ILE A 11 -6.62 2.60 11.88
C ILE A 11 -6.44 3.53 13.09
N MET A 12 -7.52 3.88 13.81
CA MET A 12 -7.43 4.64 15.05
C MET A 12 -6.70 3.88 16.15
N GLU A 13 -6.98 2.58 16.32
CA GLU A 13 -6.27 1.70 17.25
C GLU A 13 -4.77 1.61 16.96
N ARG A 14 -4.40 1.77 15.67
CA ARG A 14 -3.00 1.84 15.19
C ARG A 14 -2.44 3.26 15.20
N GLY A 15 -3.07 4.19 15.92
CA GLY A 15 -2.60 5.55 16.12
C GLY A 15 -2.90 6.53 14.99
N GLY A 16 -3.72 6.16 14.02
CA GLY A 16 -4.20 7.08 13.00
C GLY A 16 -5.06 8.21 13.56
N ARG A 17 -5.10 9.34 12.87
CA ARG A 17 -5.89 10.52 13.24
C ARG A 17 -7.07 10.65 12.29
N VAL A 18 -8.28 10.71 12.85
CA VAL A 18 -9.52 10.84 12.08
C VAL A 18 -10.07 12.26 12.24
N LYS A 19 -10.43 12.87 11.13
CA LYS A 19 -11.20 14.09 11.09
C LYS A 19 -12.65 13.77 10.70
N ASN A 20 -13.60 14.23 11.51
CA ASN A 20 -15.01 14.09 11.24
C ASN A 20 -15.57 15.34 10.54
N LEU A 21 -16.64 15.17 9.78
CA LEU A 21 -17.49 16.22 9.27
C LEU A 21 -18.70 16.37 10.18
N TYR A 22 -19.02 17.61 10.54
CA TYR A 22 -20.15 17.96 11.42
C TYR A 22 -21.13 18.86 10.69
N ASP A 23 -22.42 18.76 11.04
CA ASP A 23 -23.45 19.70 10.60
C ASP A 23 -23.33 21.03 11.37
N PRO A 24 -24.11 22.08 10.98
CA PRO A 24 -24.15 23.35 11.71
C PRO A 24 -24.60 23.24 13.17
N SER A 25 -25.32 22.17 13.52
CA SER A 25 -25.79 21.88 14.88
C SER A 25 -24.78 21.12 15.72
N GLY A 26 -23.62 20.74 15.14
CA GLY A 26 -22.55 20.02 15.81
C GLY A 26 -22.69 18.49 15.81
N ASN A 27 -23.66 17.92 15.08
CA ASN A 27 -23.81 16.49 14.95
C ASN A 27 -22.83 15.96 13.89
N LYS A 28 -22.19 14.81 14.18
CA LYS A 28 -21.32 14.13 13.22
C LYS A 28 -22.15 13.62 12.04
N ILE A 29 -21.79 14.07 10.82
CA ILE A 29 -22.40 13.61 9.57
C ILE A 29 -21.68 12.38 9.05
N SER A 30 -20.34 12.44 8.97
CA SER A 30 -19.52 11.38 8.39
C SER A 30 -18.04 11.52 8.80
N TYR A 31 -17.23 10.56 8.39
CA TYR A 31 -15.79 10.71 8.38
C TYR A 31 -15.37 11.56 7.19
N TYR A 32 -14.53 12.57 7.43
CA TYR A 32 -14.02 13.44 6.39
C TYR A 32 -12.67 12.94 5.87
N GLN A 33 -11.78 12.55 6.77
CA GLN A 33 -10.41 12.18 6.43
C GLN A 33 -9.83 11.28 7.50
N ILE A 34 -9.05 10.29 7.08
CA ILE A 34 -8.17 9.51 7.93
C ILE A 34 -6.72 9.82 7.57
N ASN A 35 -5.88 10.03 8.57
CA ASN A 35 -4.48 10.37 8.41
C ASN A 35 -3.62 9.36 9.19
N ALA A 36 -2.81 8.65 8.45
CA ALA A 36 -1.78 7.73 8.93
C ALA A 36 -0.78 7.51 7.79
N THR A 37 0.42 7.04 8.08
CA THR A 37 1.24 6.42 7.05
C THR A 37 0.63 5.07 6.68
N PHE A 38 0.84 4.61 5.46
CA PHE A 38 0.33 3.31 5.02
C PHE A 38 0.95 2.17 5.85
N PHE A 39 2.23 2.30 6.20
CA PHE A 39 2.93 1.34 7.04
C PHE A 39 2.34 1.24 8.45
N SER A 40 2.10 2.37 9.13
CA SER A 40 1.47 2.35 10.46
C SER A 40 0.01 1.87 10.40
N ALA A 41 -0.74 2.21 9.35
CA ALA A 41 -2.09 1.70 9.13
C ALA A 41 -2.13 0.18 8.97
N LEU A 42 -1.06 -0.43 8.47
CA LEU A 42 -0.89 -1.89 8.36
C LEU A 42 -0.30 -2.54 9.60
N GLY A 43 -0.11 -1.77 10.68
CA GLY A 43 0.43 -2.26 11.97
C GLY A 43 1.94 -2.37 12.00
N GLU A 44 2.64 -1.61 11.14
CA GLU A 44 4.10 -1.58 11.01
C GLU A 44 4.72 -2.95 10.69
N ASP A 45 4.02 -3.73 9.90
CA ASP A 45 4.38 -5.07 9.47
C ASP A 45 4.85 -5.01 8.01
N GLU A 46 6.11 -5.38 7.77
CA GLU A 46 6.74 -5.33 6.44
C GLU A 46 6.08 -6.28 5.44
N GLU A 47 5.64 -7.47 5.86
CA GLU A 47 5.01 -8.46 4.99
C GLU A 47 3.63 -7.96 4.53
N LYS A 48 2.86 -7.34 5.45
CA LYS A 48 1.59 -6.69 5.10
C LYS A 48 1.79 -5.52 4.15
N LEU A 49 2.84 -4.70 4.36
CA LEU A 49 3.15 -3.59 3.48
C LEU A 49 3.49 -4.08 2.07
N LEU A 50 4.33 -5.12 1.95
CA LEU A 50 4.71 -5.69 0.66
C LEU A 50 3.51 -6.31 -0.06
N LEU A 51 2.70 -7.09 0.64
CA LEU A 51 1.48 -7.67 0.08
C LEU A 51 0.50 -6.59 -0.40
N ALA A 52 0.21 -5.59 0.42
CA ALA A 52 -0.69 -4.51 0.06
C ALA A 52 -0.14 -3.71 -1.15
N ARG A 53 1.17 -3.54 -1.22
CA ARG A 53 1.83 -2.90 -2.36
C ARG A 53 1.73 -3.74 -3.62
N ALA A 54 1.94 -5.05 -3.54
CA ALA A 54 1.78 -5.95 -4.67
C ALA A 54 0.34 -5.91 -5.22
N ILE A 55 -0.65 -5.98 -4.36
CA ILE A 55 -2.06 -5.85 -4.75
C ILE A 55 -2.30 -4.51 -5.45
N GLN A 56 -1.85 -3.39 -4.86
CA GLN A 56 -2.01 -2.06 -5.44
C GLN A 56 -1.39 -1.96 -6.84
N MET A 57 -0.19 -2.52 -7.05
CA MET A 57 0.49 -2.49 -8.34
C MET A 57 -0.18 -3.38 -9.39
N PHE A 58 -0.96 -4.37 -8.98
CA PHE A 58 -1.71 -5.24 -9.88
C PHE A 58 -3.12 -4.73 -10.18
N MET A 59 -3.63 -3.72 -9.46
CA MET A 59 -4.93 -3.12 -9.79
C MET A 59 -4.86 -2.33 -11.10
N PRO A 60 -5.98 -2.26 -11.87
CA PRO A 60 -6.04 -1.43 -13.07
C PRO A 60 -5.91 0.06 -12.74
N GLY A 61 -5.41 0.83 -13.73
CA GLY A 61 -5.19 2.27 -13.59
C GLY A 61 -3.74 2.64 -13.31
N ILE A 62 -3.53 3.88 -12.86
CA ILE A 62 -2.20 4.44 -12.53
C ILE A 62 -2.05 4.41 -11.01
N PRO A 63 -1.21 3.53 -10.47
CA PRO A 63 -1.01 3.46 -9.02
C PRO A 63 -0.24 4.69 -8.54
N GLN A 64 -0.69 5.26 -7.42
CA GLN A 64 -0.01 6.36 -6.75
C GLN A 64 0.56 5.87 -5.41
N VAL A 65 1.81 6.22 -5.14
CA VAL A 65 2.50 5.87 -3.90
C VAL A 65 3.04 7.14 -3.26
N TRP A 66 2.72 7.33 -1.99
CA TRP A 66 3.27 8.44 -1.23
C TRP A 66 4.76 8.16 -0.91
N TYR A 67 5.61 9.18 -1.01
CA TYR A 67 7.06 9.00 -0.86
C TYR A 67 7.45 8.32 0.46
N LEU A 68 6.80 8.69 1.56
CA LEU A 68 7.10 8.17 2.88
C LEU A 68 6.76 6.67 2.99
N ASP A 69 5.72 6.21 2.28
CA ASP A 69 5.31 4.80 2.27
C ASP A 69 6.30 3.90 1.51
N ILE A 70 7.07 4.48 0.58
CA ILE A 70 8.17 3.74 -0.09
C ILE A 70 9.21 3.30 0.94
N PHE A 71 9.49 4.16 1.91
CA PHE A 71 10.50 3.94 2.95
C PHE A 71 9.93 3.30 4.22
N ALA A 72 8.73 2.74 4.18
CA ALA A 72 8.04 2.17 5.35
C ALA A 72 8.00 3.17 6.53
N GLY A 73 7.75 4.44 6.22
CA GLY A 73 7.75 5.52 7.21
C GLY A 73 6.59 5.37 8.19
N LYS A 74 6.87 5.65 9.45
CA LYS A 74 5.90 5.56 10.56
C LYS A 74 5.18 6.88 10.78
N ASN A 75 4.06 6.81 11.50
CA ASN A 75 3.35 7.98 11.97
C ASN A 75 4.26 8.90 12.79
N ASN A 76 4.22 10.20 12.48
CA ASN A 76 4.93 11.22 13.24
C ASN A 76 3.96 11.92 14.21
N TYR A 77 3.87 11.39 15.42
CA TYR A 77 2.96 11.91 16.45
C TYR A 77 3.39 13.29 16.95
N GLU A 78 4.70 13.54 17.08
CA GLU A 78 5.23 14.83 17.51
C GLU A 78 4.81 15.95 16.54
N ALA A 79 4.99 15.74 15.24
CA ALA A 79 4.56 16.70 14.23
C ALA A 79 3.03 16.89 14.24
N ALA A 80 2.28 15.82 14.43
CA ALA A 80 0.82 15.88 14.50
C ALA A 80 0.33 16.68 15.71
N ASP A 81 0.94 16.47 16.87
CA ASP A 81 0.52 17.12 18.13
C ASP A 81 0.97 18.58 18.17
N ASN A 82 2.11 18.92 17.57
CA ASN A 82 2.63 20.30 17.50
C ASN A 82 2.02 21.14 16.35
N GLY A 83 1.34 20.51 15.39
CA GLY A 83 0.81 21.18 14.20
C GLY A 83 -0.51 21.96 14.39
N GLY A 84 -0.99 22.14 15.64
CA GLY A 84 -2.21 22.88 15.96
C GLY A 84 -3.46 22.29 15.30
N SER A 85 -4.37 23.14 14.82
CA SER A 85 -5.66 22.70 14.25
C SER A 85 -5.53 21.87 12.94
N ALA A 86 -4.40 21.99 12.24
CA ALA A 86 -4.10 21.24 11.02
C ALA A 86 -3.12 20.06 11.27
N GLY A 87 -2.63 19.89 12.48
CA GLY A 87 -1.58 18.94 12.85
C GLY A 87 -1.88 17.50 12.50
N HIS A 88 -3.16 17.11 12.50
CA HIS A 88 -3.56 15.77 12.08
C HIS A 88 -3.04 15.37 10.69
N LYS A 89 -2.72 16.33 9.82
CA LYS A 89 -2.17 16.10 8.48
C LYS A 89 -0.65 15.90 8.50
N GLU A 90 0.02 16.34 9.56
CA GLU A 90 1.49 16.25 9.65
C GLU A 90 1.96 14.85 10.05
N ILE A 91 1.04 13.99 10.49
CA ILE A 91 1.33 12.63 10.95
C ILE A 91 2.02 11.77 9.87
N ASN A 92 1.74 12.04 8.59
CA ASN A 92 2.30 11.29 7.45
C ASN A 92 3.12 12.17 6.49
N ARG A 93 3.72 13.26 7.00
CA ARG A 93 4.48 14.23 6.20
C ARG A 93 5.91 14.44 6.67
N THR A 94 6.49 13.44 7.33
CA THR A 94 7.88 13.50 7.75
C THR A 94 8.80 13.78 6.56
N THR A 95 9.60 14.85 6.66
CA THR A 95 10.64 15.14 5.67
C THR A 95 11.80 14.17 5.86
N LEU A 96 12.16 13.45 4.81
CA LEU A 96 13.31 12.55 4.82
C LEU A 96 14.58 13.33 4.48
N THR A 97 15.63 13.14 5.26
CA THR A 97 16.97 13.61 4.92
C THR A 97 17.63 12.70 3.89
N MET A 98 18.71 13.15 3.25
CA MET A 98 19.49 12.28 2.36
C MET A 98 20.01 11.04 3.07
N HIS A 99 20.40 11.19 4.35
CA HIS A 99 20.82 10.07 5.18
C HIS A 99 19.68 9.03 5.37
N ASP A 100 18.46 9.47 5.68
CA ASP A 100 17.31 8.60 5.84
C ASP A 100 17.01 7.82 4.55
N ILE A 101 17.10 8.49 3.40
CA ILE A 101 16.92 7.89 2.09
C ILE A 101 18.00 6.82 1.83
N GLU A 102 19.28 7.16 2.08
CA GLU A 102 20.39 6.22 1.89
C GLU A 102 20.29 4.98 2.80
N GLN A 103 19.85 5.14 4.05
CA GLN A 103 19.61 4.00 4.94
C GLN A 103 18.37 3.22 4.50
N GLY A 104 17.29 3.90 4.15
CA GLY A 104 16.07 3.28 3.67
C GLY A 104 16.29 2.39 2.44
N LEU A 105 17.10 2.84 1.47
CA LEU A 105 17.44 2.05 0.28
C LEU A 105 18.19 0.74 0.58
N LYS A 106 18.71 0.57 1.79
CA LYS A 106 19.35 -0.70 2.23
C LYS A 106 18.35 -1.69 2.81
N MET A 107 17.17 -1.22 3.23
CA MET A 107 16.14 -2.05 3.84
C MET A 107 15.56 -3.05 2.83
N ARG A 108 15.30 -4.28 3.27
CA ARG A 108 14.68 -5.34 2.45
C ARG A 108 13.33 -4.90 1.90
N VAL A 109 12.46 -4.38 2.75
CA VAL A 109 11.11 -3.95 2.37
C VAL A 109 11.12 -2.86 1.30
N VAL A 110 12.07 -1.93 1.35
CA VAL A 110 12.22 -0.86 0.35
C VAL A 110 12.67 -1.44 -0.98
N LYS A 111 13.69 -2.30 -0.97
CA LYS A 111 14.20 -2.97 -2.19
C LYS A 111 13.10 -3.77 -2.87
N ASN A 112 12.36 -4.56 -2.10
CA ASN A 112 11.26 -5.38 -2.61
C ASN A 112 10.14 -4.51 -3.21
N GLN A 113 9.76 -3.39 -2.57
CA GLN A 113 8.81 -2.45 -3.17
C GLN A 113 9.33 -1.88 -4.50
N LEU A 114 10.61 -1.48 -4.56
CA LEU A 114 11.22 -0.94 -5.77
C LEU A 114 11.26 -1.98 -6.91
N ASP A 115 11.44 -3.26 -6.61
CA ASP A 115 11.40 -4.32 -7.60
C ASP A 115 9.97 -4.53 -8.15
N ILE A 116 8.95 -4.48 -7.29
CA ILE A 116 7.54 -4.50 -7.71
C ILE A 116 7.22 -3.28 -8.58
N PHE A 117 7.69 -2.07 -8.22
CA PHE A 117 7.51 -0.87 -9.03
C PHE A 117 8.19 -0.97 -10.39
N ARG A 118 9.42 -1.51 -10.42
CA ARG A 118 10.15 -1.74 -11.67
C ARG A 118 9.35 -2.66 -12.58
N LEU A 119 8.88 -3.79 -12.06
CA LEU A 119 8.04 -4.70 -12.83
C LEU A 119 6.80 -3.98 -13.40
N ARG A 120 6.05 -3.25 -12.56
CA ARG A 120 4.85 -2.52 -13.00
C ARG A 120 5.16 -1.50 -14.10
N ASN A 121 6.29 -0.82 -14.03
CA ASN A 121 6.68 0.23 -14.97
C ASN A 121 7.30 -0.28 -16.26
N THR A 122 7.90 -1.47 -16.25
CA THR A 122 8.67 -1.97 -17.41
C THR A 122 8.00 -3.12 -18.15
N SER A 123 7.13 -3.90 -17.49
CA SER A 123 6.47 -5.03 -18.13
C SER A 123 5.31 -4.59 -19.03
N ASN A 124 5.35 -5.04 -20.28
CA ASN A 124 4.26 -4.84 -21.23
C ASN A 124 2.97 -5.58 -20.83
N ALA A 125 3.03 -6.55 -19.92
CA ALA A 125 1.83 -7.26 -19.45
C ALA A 125 0.74 -6.29 -19.00
N PHE A 126 1.10 -5.25 -18.26
CA PHE A 126 0.17 -4.27 -17.68
C PHE A 126 -0.50 -3.33 -18.70
N SER A 127 -0.12 -3.38 -19.97
CA SER A 127 -0.81 -2.73 -21.09
C SER A 127 -1.89 -3.62 -21.71
N GLY A 128 -2.02 -4.85 -21.25
CA GLY A 128 -2.97 -5.85 -21.77
C GLY A 128 -4.26 -5.93 -20.97
N GLN A 129 -4.76 -7.14 -20.83
CA GLN A 129 -6.00 -7.44 -20.14
C GLN A 129 -5.73 -8.03 -18.74
N ILE A 130 -6.58 -7.66 -17.78
CA ILE A 130 -6.56 -8.21 -16.44
C ILE A 130 -7.53 -9.40 -16.37
N GLU A 131 -7.08 -10.48 -15.75
CA GLU A 131 -7.87 -11.64 -15.37
C GLU A 131 -7.83 -11.74 -13.84
N ILE A 132 -9.01 -11.82 -13.22
CA ILE A 132 -9.14 -12.07 -11.77
C ILE A 132 -9.78 -13.44 -11.64
N ASN A 133 -9.03 -14.38 -11.10
CA ASN A 133 -9.49 -15.74 -10.96
C ASN A 133 -10.32 -15.92 -9.69
N ASP A 134 -11.40 -16.70 -9.79
CA ASP A 134 -12.19 -17.10 -8.63
C ASP A 134 -11.34 -18.02 -7.73
N THR A 135 -11.27 -17.66 -6.47
CA THR A 135 -10.50 -18.39 -5.46
C THR A 135 -11.25 -18.42 -4.13
N VAL A 136 -10.69 -19.06 -3.11
CA VAL A 136 -11.21 -18.95 -1.73
C VAL A 136 -10.90 -17.56 -1.17
N ASP A 137 -11.69 -17.08 -0.22
CA ASP A 137 -11.65 -15.71 0.34
C ASP A 137 -10.26 -15.26 0.83
N SER A 138 -9.38 -16.20 1.18
CA SER A 138 -8.02 -15.87 1.66
C SER A 138 -6.96 -15.82 0.56
N ILE A 139 -7.31 -16.09 -0.68
CA ILE A 139 -6.37 -16.11 -1.81
C ILE A 139 -6.73 -15.02 -2.81
N ILE A 140 -5.75 -14.27 -3.25
CA ILE A 140 -5.84 -13.35 -4.40
C ILE A 140 -5.06 -13.97 -5.56
N ASP A 141 -5.68 -14.03 -6.72
CA ASP A 141 -5.07 -14.51 -7.96
C ASP A 141 -5.42 -13.53 -9.09
N ILE A 142 -4.45 -12.69 -9.44
CA ILE A 142 -4.60 -11.61 -10.43
C ILE A 142 -3.54 -11.78 -11.51
N LYS A 143 -3.97 -11.83 -12.76
CA LYS A 143 -3.09 -12.01 -13.91
C LYS A 143 -3.31 -10.92 -14.95
N TRP A 144 -2.23 -10.36 -15.43
CA TRP A 144 -2.19 -9.46 -16.59
C TRP A 144 -1.59 -10.18 -17.78
N VAL A 145 -2.22 -10.04 -18.95
CA VAL A 145 -1.81 -10.71 -20.18
C VAL A 145 -1.79 -9.73 -21.34
N ASN A 146 -0.67 -9.66 -22.04
CA ASN A 146 -0.52 -8.90 -23.29
C ASN A 146 0.29 -9.73 -24.30
N GLY A 147 -0.41 -10.40 -25.19
CA GLY A 147 0.21 -11.39 -26.11
C GLY A 147 0.90 -12.51 -25.34
N SER A 148 2.21 -12.66 -25.48
CA SER A 148 3.01 -13.65 -24.75
C SER A 148 3.58 -13.13 -23.42
N THR A 149 3.38 -11.86 -23.10
CA THR A 149 3.89 -11.27 -21.84
C THR A 149 2.84 -11.42 -20.75
N ILE A 150 3.24 -11.95 -19.61
CA ILE A 150 2.38 -12.24 -18.47
C ILE A 150 3.01 -11.66 -17.20
N ALA A 151 2.18 -11.09 -16.34
CA ALA A 151 2.50 -10.83 -14.94
C ALA A 151 1.39 -11.42 -14.07
N HIS A 152 1.71 -12.26 -13.11
CA HIS A 152 0.76 -13.04 -12.35
C HIS A 152 1.06 -12.97 -10.86
N LEU A 153 0.17 -12.35 -10.09
CA LEU A 153 0.21 -12.27 -8.63
C LEU A 153 -0.64 -13.37 -8.02
N LYS A 154 -0.04 -14.18 -7.16
CA LYS A 154 -0.73 -15.10 -6.25
C LYS A 154 -0.39 -14.75 -4.82
N ALA A 155 -1.39 -14.47 -3.99
CA ALA A 155 -1.19 -13.99 -2.64
C ALA A 155 -2.13 -14.67 -1.64
N ASN A 156 -1.61 -14.93 -0.44
CA ASN A 156 -2.37 -15.46 0.68
C ASN A 156 -2.56 -14.38 1.75
N LEU A 157 -3.81 -13.96 1.98
CA LEU A 157 -4.17 -12.89 2.91
C LEU A 157 -4.02 -13.27 4.40
N GLN A 158 -3.91 -14.57 4.70
CA GLN A 158 -3.72 -15.06 6.08
C GLN A 158 -2.25 -15.12 6.48
N THR A 159 -1.39 -15.57 5.57
CA THR A 159 0.04 -15.71 5.80
C THR A 159 0.85 -14.49 5.34
N TYR A 160 0.22 -13.61 4.55
CA TYR A 160 0.81 -12.44 3.87
C TYR A 160 1.88 -12.79 2.82
N GLY A 161 2.17 -14.08 2.60
CA GLY A 161 3.08 -14.54 1.56
C GLY A 161 2.47 -14.41 0.17
N PHE A 162 3.30 -14.04 -0.80
CA PHE A 162 2.87 -13.95 -2.19
C PHE A 162 4.02 -14.24 -3.16
N THR A 163 3.65 -14.57 -4.39
CA THR A 163 4.57 -14.74 -5.52
C THR A 163 4.13 -13.87 -6.68
N ILE A 164 5.08 -13.39 -7.46
CA ILE A 164 4.83 -12.75 -8.74
C ILE A 164 5.60 -13.52 -9.81
N ASP A 165 4.87 -14.19 -10.68
CA ASP A 165 5.41 -14.80 -11.89
C ASP A 165 5.37 -13.78 -13.03
N HIS A 166 6.48 -13.59 -13.72
CA HIS A 166 6.59 -12.73 -14.88
C HIS A 166 7.21 -13.48 -16.03
N SER A 167 6.58 -13.43 -17.19
CA SER A 167 7.16 -14.00 -18.42
C SER A 167 7.14 -12.97 -19.55
N GLU A 168 8.28 -12.85 -20.24
CA GLU A 168 8.45 -12.02 -21.41
C GLU A 168 9.43 -12.70 -22.35
N ASN A 169 9.12 -12.75 -23.67
CA ASN A 169 10.00 -13.38 -24.70
C ASN A 169 10.42 -14.81 -24.35
N SER A 170 9.52 -15.61 -23.79
CA SER A 170 9.75 -17.01 -23.36
C SER A 170 10.71 -17.16 -22.15
N ILE A 171 11.08 -16.07 -21.50
CA ILE A 171 11.82 -16.08 -20.25
C ILE A 171 10.81 -15.90 -19.12
N THR A 172 10.79 -16.84 -18.17
CA THR A 172 9.95 -16.76 -16.97
C THR A 172 10.82 -16.53 -15.74
N SER A 173 10.40 -15.63 -14.89
CA SER A 173 11.00 -15.37 -13.58
C SER A 173 9.94 -15.36 -12.50
N THR A 174 10.28 -15.80 -11.30
CA THR A 174 9.41 -15.76 -10.12
C THR A 174 10.07 -14.95 -9.03
N MET A 175 9.35 -13.95 -8.51
CA MET A 175 9.73 -13.23 -7.30
C MET A 175 8.93 -13.79 -6.13
N ASN A 176 9.62 -14.14 -5.04
CA ASN A 176 9.02 -14.66 -3.81
C ASN A 176 9.21 -13.62 -2.70
N PHE A 177 8.16 -13.36 -1.95
CA PHE A 177 8.10 -12.35 -0.90
C PHE A 177 7.47 -12.90 0.37
#